data_8746b56d5affe1868bea6944ad2d92d8
#
_entry.id   8746b56d5affe1868bea6944ad2d92d8
#
_cell.length_a   1.000
_cell.length_b   1.000
_cell.length_c   1.000
_cell.angle_alpha   90.00
_cell.angle_beta   90.00
_cell.angle_gamma   90.00
#
_symmetry.space_group_name_H-M   'P 1'
#
loop_
_entity.id
_entity.type
_entity.pdbx_description
1 polymer ?
#
loop_
_entity_poly.entity_id
_entity_poly.type
_entity_poly.pdbx_seq_one_letter_code
_entity_poly.pdbx_strand_id
1 'polypeptide(L)'
;MEKKERDSGLELLRIIGLFLIFWMHGASSYVNNSLSAWLCIVIETIGNVGVPVFILISGYFGIRFKPKKLLQLDLMLIFYCWTGLALRFAWGDAAEYGMEQILSYVLPVIGRNSWYFTCYFALAILSPFLNEFVEKLEKETFRRMLVLMLVIFSGITTFLFFDITQDGGKGIVNMTLLYLIGRYIRLYQDKKVYSRKKLITAYVVIMAVCIALNGALYVVSGTVQNRFSRDNTLFTIAASVCLFLLFKDLHF
;
A
#
# COMPACT_ATOMS: atom_id res chain seq x y z
N MET A 1 -29.07 3.80 -18.05
CA MET A 1 -27.83 3.46 -17.32
C MET A 1 -27.77 4.40 -16.12
N GLU A 2 -28.15 3.93 -14.94
CA GLU A 2 -27.97 4.70 -13.70
C GLU A 2 -26.48 5.04 -13.53
N LYS A 3 -26.20 6.32 -13.38
CA LYS A 3 -24.86 6.83 -13.08
C LYS A 3 -24.53 6.36 -11.66
N LYS A 4 -23.71 5.32 -11.53
CA LYS A 4 -23.28 4.82 -10.23
C LYS A 4 -22.68 6.00 -9.46
N GLU A 5 -23.36 6.46 -8.42
CA GLU A 5 -22.85 7.52 -7.56
C GLU A 5 -21.44 7.15 -7.09
N ARG A 6 -20.51 8.07 -7.28
CA ARG A 6 -19.14 7.88 -6.80
C ARG A 6 -19.17 8.04 -5.28
N ASP A 7 -18.53 7.11 -4.60
CA ASP A 7 -18.34 7.19 -3.16
C ASP A 7 -17.34 8.33 -2.85
N SER A 8 -17.88 9.50 -2.49
CA SER A 8 -17.09 10.72 -2.28
C SER A 8 -16.05 10.56 -1.19
N GLY A 9 -16.37 9.81 -0.13
CA GLY A 9 -15.44 9.54 0.96
C GLY A 9 -14.23 8.71 0.51
N LEU A 10 -14.46 7.64 -0.26
CA LEU A 10 -13.36 6.81 -0.78
C LEU A 10 -12.55 7.51 -1.86
N GLU A 11 -13.15 8.42 -2.65
CA GLU A 11 -12.39 9.27 -3.58
C GLU A 11 -11.49 10.26 -2.80
N LEU A 12 -12.00 10.88 -1.74
CA LEU A 12 -11.18 11.73 -0.86
C LEU A 12 -10.03 10.93 -0.23
N LEU A 13 -10.30 9.70 0.22
CA LEU A 13 -9.27 8.82 0.79
C LEU A 13 -8.17 8.48 -0.23
N ARG A 14 -8.50 8.33 -1.51
CA ARG A 14 -7.50 8.16 -2.58
C ARG A 14 -6.59 9.39 -2.72
N ILE A 15 -7.17 10.58 -2.69
CA ILE A 15 -6.39 11.84 -2.77
C ILE A 15 -5.45 11.94 -1.57
N ILE A 16 -5.96 11.68 -0.36
CA ILE A 16 -5.13 11.67 0.86
C ILE A 16 -4.02 10.61 0.75
N GLY A 17 -4.34 9.39 0.32
CA GLY A 17 -3.37 8.32 0.14
C GLY A 17 -2.27 8.69 -0.85
N LEU A 18 -2.61 9.33 -1.97
CA LEU A 18 -1.63 9.82 -2.94
C LEU A 18 -0.70 10.87 -2.32
N PHE A 19 -1.27 11.83 -1.57
CA PHE A 19 -0.49 12.84 -0.87
C PHE A 19 0.47 12.22 0.16
N LEU A 20 0.01 11.23 0.94
CA LEU A 20 0.83 10.52 1.91
C LEU A 20 2.00 9.78 1.25
N ILE A 21 1.76 9.10 0.11
CA ILE A 21 2.81 8.41 -0.66
C ILE A 21 3.85 9.41 -1.17
N PHE A 22 3.40 10.53 -1.73
CA PHE A 22 4.30 11.58 -2.22
C PHE A 22 5.16 12.16 -1.11
N TRP A 23 4.55 12.49 0.03
CA TRP A 23 5.23 13.07 1.17
C TRP A 23 6.26 12.12 1.78
N MET A 24 5.92 10.84 1.90
CA MET A 24 6.83 9.79 2.38
C MET A 24 8.09 9.69 1.50
N HIS A 25 7.94 9.69 0.17
CA HIS A 25 9.08 9.58 -0.74
C HIS A 25 10.03 10.78 -0.69
N GLY A 26 9.53 11.96 -0.32
CA GLY A 26 10.36 13.14 -0.11
C GLY A 26 11.15 13.13 1.20
N ALA A 27 10.60 12.50 2.25
CA ALA A 27 11.15 12.62 3.60
C ALA A 27 12.54 11.97 3.77
N SER A 28 12.75 10.78 3.21
CA SER A 28 14.00 10.02 3.33
C SER A 28 15.20 10.71 2.70
N SER A 29 14.97 11.60 1.73
CA SER A 29 16.04 12.31 1.01
C SER A 29 16.71 13.43 1.83
N TYR A 30 16.13 13.83 2.97
CA TYR A 30 16.57 15.00 3.74
C TYR A 30 17.04 14.68 5.17
N VAL A 31 17.41 13.43 5.43
CA VAL A 31 17.91 13.04 6.76
C VAL A 31 19.39 13.43 6.88
N ASN A 32 19.68 14.53 7.58
CA ASN A 32 21.03 15.06 7.79
C ASN A 32 21.37 15.38 9.26
N ASN A 33 20.40 15.30 10.16
CA ASN A 33 20.56 15.51 11.59
C ASN A 33 19.48 14.76 12.39
N SER A 34 19.58 14.79 13.73
CA SER A 34 18.63 14.07 14.60
C SER A 34 17.20 14.56 14.47
N LEU A 35 16.96 15.86 14.29
CA LEU A 35 15.61 16.39 14.11
C LEU A 35 14.99 15.90 12.81
N SER A 36 15.74 15.95 11.70
CA SER A 36 15.25 15.44 10.41
C SER A 36 15.03 13.93 10.43
N ALA A 37 15.83 13.17 11.20
CA ALA A 37 15.61 11.74 11.41
C ALA A 37 14.27 11.46 12.12
N TRP A 38 13.95 12.19 13.20
CA TRP A 38 12.68 12.06 13.88
C TRP A 38 11.50 12.44 12.98
N LEU A 39 11.63 13.54 12.23
CA LEU A 39 10.60 13.94 11.26
C LEU A 39 10.41 12.86 10.17
N CYS A 40 11.49 12.27 9.68
CA CYS A 40 11.43 11.18 8.72
C CYS A 40 10.67 9.97 9.28
N ILE A 41 10.97 9.54 10.53
CA ILE A 41 10.24 8.44 11.19
C ILE A 41 8.75 8.73 11.25
N VAL A 42 8.34 9.94 11.62
CA VAL A 42 6.93 10.33 11.71
C VAL A 42 6.28 10.29 10.31
N ILE A 43 6.92 10.93 9.33
CA ILE A 43 6.38 11.05 7.97
C ILE A 43 6.28 9.69 7.30
N GLU A 44 7.32 8.85 7.39
CA GLU A 44 7.31 7.49 6.83
C GLU A 44 6.26 6.61 7.52
N THR A 45 6.13 6.69 8.85
CA THR A 45 5.14 5.90 9.58
C THR A 45 3.72 6.26 9.16
N ILE A 46 3.41 7.55 9.03
CA ILE A 46 2.08 8.01 8.60
C ILE A 46 1.88 7.76 7.10
N GLY A 47 2.92 7.96 6.29
CA GLY A 47 2.84 7.85 4.83
C GLY A 47 2.67 6.43 4.31
N ASN A 48 3.24 5.44 5.01
CA ASN A 48 3.20 4.03 4.61
C ASN A 48 1.79 3.42 4.58
N VAL A 49 0.77 4.07 5.15
CA VAL A 49 -0.63 3.60 5.00
C VAL A 49 -1.21 3.92 3.62
N GLY A 50 -0.56 4.78 2.82
CA GLY A 50 -1.09 5.24 1.54
C GLY A 50 -1.31 4.10 0.54
N VAL A 51 -0.29 3.26 0.29
CA VAL A 51 -0.40 2.12 -0.64
C VAL A 51 -1.42 1.08 -0.16
N PRO A 52 -1.38 0.59 1.09
CA PRO A 52 -2.40 -0.31 1.62
C PRO A 52 -3.83 0.18 1.45
N VAL A 53 -4.08 1.47 1.65
CA VAL A 53 -5.41 2.07 1.44
C VAL A 53 -5.87 1.95 -0.01
N PHE A 54 -5.00 2.21 -1.01
CA PHE A 54 -5.34 2.03 -2.42
C PHE A 54 -5.74 0.60 -2.75
N ILE A 55 -5.03 -0.37 -2.18
CA ILE A 55 -5.32 -1.79 -2.43
C ILE A 55 -6.60 -2.23 -1.70
N LEU A 56 -6.85 -1.75 -0.48
CA LEU A 56 -8.12 -1.97 0.23
C LEU A 56 -9.31 -1.45 -0.58
N ILE A 57 -9.23 -0.22 -1.12
CA ILE A 57 -10.26 0.36 -1.99
C ILE A 57 -10.44 -0.50 -3.24
N SER A 58 -9.35 -0.94 -3.86
CA SER A 58 -9.38 -1.80 -5.04
C SER A 58 -10.06 -3.13 -4.75
N GLY A 59 -9.77 -3.74 -3.59
CA GLY A 59 -10.42 -4.95 -3.11
C GLY A 59 -11.89 -4.75 -2.82
N TYR A 60 -12.26 -3.68 -2.13
CA TYR A 60 -13.65 -3.37 -1.79
C TYR A 60 -14.55 -3.26 -3.04
N PHE A 61 -14.11 -2.57 -4.08
CA PHE A 61 -14.87 -2.49 -5.33
C PHE A 61 -14.74 -3.72 -6.22
N GLY A 62 -13.72 -4.55 -6.01
CA GLY A 62 -13.37 -5.67 -6.88
C GLY A 62 -12.76 -5.19 -8.21
N ILE A 63 -11.52 -5.51 -8.45
CA ILE A 63 -10.88 -5.20 -9.73
C ILE A 63 -11.57 -6.00 -10.83
N ARG A 64 -12.00 -5.32 -11.87
CA ARG A 64 -12.47 -5.94 -13.12
C ARG A 64 -11.34 -5.92 -14.12
N PHE A 65 -10.83 -7.08 -14.47
CA PHE A 65 -9.79 -7.21 -15.49
C PHE A 65 -10.27 -6.62 -16.84
N LYS A 66 -9.60 -5.58 -17.30
CA LYS A 66 -9.87 -4.93 -18.58
C LYS A 66 -8.53 -4.68 -19.28
N PRO A 67 -8.14 -5.53 -20.27
CA PRO A 67 -6.83 -5.44 -20.93
C PRO A 67 -6.52 -4.05 -21.48
N LYS A 68 -7.50 -3.40 -22.11
CA LYS A 68 -7.35 -2.03 -22.64
C LYS A 68 -6.98 -1.01 -21.57
N LYS A 69 -7.55 -1.12 -20.35
CA LYS A 69 -7.23 -0.20 -19.25
C LYS A 69 -5.85 -0.48 -18.67
N LEU A 70 -5.44 -1.74 -18.58
CA LEU A 70 -4.09 -2.08 -18.17
C LEU A 70 -3.07 -1.59 -19.18
N LEU A 71 -3.33 -1.77 -20.48
CA LEU A 71 -2.45 -1.23 -21.53
C LEU A 71 -2.36 0.30 -21.47
N GLN A 72 -3.46 1.01 -21.25
CA GLN A 72 -3.43 2.47 -21.06
C GLN A 72 -2.58 2.87 -19.85
N LEU A 73 -2.69 2.14 -18.74
CA LEU A 73 -1.90 2.40 -17.52
C LEU A 73 -0.41 2.12 -17.77
N ASP A 74 -0.10 1.04 -18.48
CA ASP A 74 1.28 0.69 -18.85
C ASP A 74 1.91 1.75 -19.77
N LEU A 75 1.20 2.16 -20.83
CA LEU A 75 1.68 3.22 -21.73
C LEU A 75 1.92 4.55 -20.99
N MET A 76 1.07 4.88 -20.04
CA MET A 76 1.26 6.07 -19.21
C MET A 76 2.51 5.93 -18.34
N LEU A 77 2.72 4.77 -17.73
CA LEU A 77 3.91 4.49 -16.91
C LEU A 77 5.19 4.54 -17.77
N ILE A 78 5.16 3.92 -18.95
CA ILE A 78 6.26 3.95 -19.93
C ILE A 78 6.61 5.40 -20.28
N PHE A 79 5.60 6.23 -20.59
CA PHE A 79 5.82 7.64 -20.91
C PHE A 79 6.56 8.38 -19.79
N TYR A 80 6.12 8.23 -18.53
CA TYR A 80 6.78 8.87 -17.39
C TYR A 80 8.20 8.32 -17.15
N CYS A 81 8.39 7.02 -17.28
CA CYS A 81 9.70 6.40 -17.11
C CYS A 81 10.68 6.87 -18.20
N TRP A 82 10.24 6.91 -19.46
CA TRP A 82 11.09 7.38 -20.56
C TRP A 82 11.42 8.87 -20.43
N THR A 83 10.44 9.68 -20.05
CA THR A 83 10.68 11.11 -19.79
C THR A 83 11.68 11.27 -18.65
N GLY A 84 11.52 10.54 -17.55
CA GLY A 84 12.45 10.56 -16.44
C GLY A 84 13.85 10.11 -16.82
N LEU A 85 13.98 9.05 -17.63
CA LEU A 85 15.26 8.57 -18.14
C LEU A 85 15.94 9.63 -19.04
N ALA A 86 15.18 10.22 -19.97
CA ALA A 86 15.70 11.28 -20.86
C ALA A 86 16.22 12.49 -20.07
N LEU A 87 15.48 12.92 -19.04
CA LEU A 87 15.92 14.01 -18.16
C LEU A 87 17.21 13.65 -17.41
N ARG A 88 17.34 12.41 -16.89
CA ARG A 88 18.56 11.96 -16.21
C ARG A 88 19.76 11.93 -17.15
N PHE A 89 19.60 11.52 -18.40
CA PHE A 89 20.65 11.63 -19.41
C PHE A 89 21.03 13.09 -19.72
N ALA A 90 20.02 13.97 -19.80
CA ALA A 90 20.26 15.39 -20.05
C ALA A 90 21.04 16.09 -18.92
N TRP A 91 20.83 15.67 -17.66
CA TRP A 91 21.56 16.20 -16.50
C TRP A 91 22.82 15.41 -16.13
N GLY A 92 23.14 14.34 -16.87
CA GLY A 92 24.33 13.52 -16.64
C GLY A 92 24.19 12.45 -15.55
N ASP A 93 23.07 12.39 -14.86
CA ASP A 93 22.84 11.43 -13.75
C ASP A 93 22.72 9.98 -14.20
N ALA A 94 22.52 9.74 -15.51
CA ALA A 94 22.36 8.40 -16.08
C ALA A 94 23.62 7.92 -16.83
N ALA A 95 24.74 8.66 -16.77
CA ALA A 95 25.97 8.31 -17.49
C ALA A 95 26.54 6.94 -17.09
N GLU A 96 26.29 6.49 -15.85
CA GLU A 96 26.77 5.23 -15.28
C GLU A 96 25.74 4.09 -15.32
N TYR A 97 24.58 4.30 -15.97
CA TYR A 97 23.51 3.29 -15.98
C TYR A 97 23.92 2.09 -16.85
N GLY A 98 23.90 0.90 -16.20
CA GLY A 98 24.06 -0.37 -16.92
C GLY A 98 22.81 -0.73 -17.75
N MET A 99 22.98 -1.70 -18.64
CA MET A 99 21.91 -2.17 -19.54
C MET A 99 20.66 -2.60 -18.79
N GLU A 100 20.80 -3.31 -17.67
CA GLU A 100 19.67 -3.76 -16.83
C GLU A 100 18.85 -2.58 -16.32
N GLN A 101 19.52 -1.52 -15.88
CA GLN A 101 18.87 -0.32 -15.37
C GLN A 101 18.14 0.43 -16.49
N ILE A 102 18.74 0.57 -17.67
CA ILE A 102 18.09 1.16 -18.84
C ILE A 102 16.85 0.33 -19.23
N LEU A 103 16.98 -0.99 -19.30
CA LEU A 103 15.86 -1.89 -19.62
C LEU A 103 14.71 -1.78 -18.61
N SER A 104 15.01 -1.52 -17.33
CA SER A 104 13.96 -1.30 -16.31
C SER A 104 13.13 -0.05 -16.57
N TYR A 105 13.71 0.99 -17.17
CA TYR A 105 12.97 2.18 -17.61
C TYR A 105 12.20 1.95 -18.92
N VAL A 106 12.74 1.13 -19.82
CA VAL A 106 12.11 0.83 -21.12
C VAL A 106 10.86 -0.05 -20.94
N LEU A 107 10.95 -1.03 -20.03
CA LEU A 107 9.88 -1.98 -19.70
C LEU A 107 9.55 -1.90 -18.19
N PRO A 108 8.95 -0.81 -17.71
CA PRO A 108 8.90 -0.50 -16.29
C PRO A 108 8.10 -1.49 -15.45
N VAL A 109 7.08 -2.13 -16.01
CA VAL A 109 6.31 -3.17 -15.30
C VAL A 109 7.12 -4.45 -15.16
N ILE A 110 7.76 -4.93 -16.22
CA ILE A 110 8.57 -6.17 -16.23
C ILE A 110 9.89 -5.94 -15.50
N GLY A 111 10.56 -4.84 -15.77
CA GLY A 111 11.84 -4.45 -15.15
C GLY A 111 11.70 -3.98 -13.70
N ARG A 112 10.49 -4.01 -13.15
CA ARG A 112 10.20 -3.65 -11.76
C ARG A 112 10.69 -2.25 -11.35
N ASN A 113 10.76 -1.32 -12.30
CA ASN A 113 11.12 0.06 -12.02
C ASN A 113 10.17 0.72 -11.01
N SER A 114 8.89 0.31 -11.04
CA SER A 114 7.92 0.63 -10.00
C SER A 114 7.30 -0.67 -9.46
N TRP A 115 7.77 -1.10 -8.28
CA TRP A 115 7.27 -2.31 -7.62
C TRP A 115 5.73 -2.32 -7.48
N TYR A 116 5.14 -1.16 -7.19
CA TYR A 116 3.70 -1.01 -7.04
C TYR A 116 2.96 -1.40 -8.32
N PHE A 117 3.37 -0.82 -9.48
CA PHE A 117 2.71 -1.11 -10.76
C PHE A 117 2.91 -2.57 -11.16
N THR A 118 4.12 -3.13 -11.01
CA THR A 118 4.39 -4.55 -11.28
C THR A 118 3.44 -5.45 -10.51
N CYS A 119 3.33 -5.23 -9.19
CA CYS A 119 2.43 -6.03 -8.34
C CYS A 119 0.96 -5.75 -8.62
N TYR A 120 0.58 -4.49 -8.93
CA TYR A 120 -0.79 -4.14 -9.28
C TYR A 120 -1.25 -4.79 -10.59
N PHE A 121 -0.38 -4.88 -11.60
CA PHE A 121 -0.66 -5.58 -12.84
C PHE A 121 -0.87 -7.08 -12.60
N ALA A 122 0.02 -7.70 -11.83
CA ALA A 122 -0.16 -9.10 -11.43
C ALA A 122 -1.47 -9.32 -10.67
N LEU A 123 -1.79 -8.45 -9.69
CA LEU A 123 -3.04 -8.49 -8.95
C LEU A 123 -4.26 -8.32 -9.87
N ALA A 124 -4.19 -7.40 -10.83
CA ALA A 124 -5.29 -7.17 -11.78
C ALA A 124 -5.55 -8.39 -12.68
N ILE A 125 -4.50 -9.10 -13.09
CA ILE A 125 -4.61 -10.34 -13.88
C ILE A 125 -5.21 -11.46 -13.00
N LEU A 126 -4.80 -11.56 -11.74
CA LEU A 126 -5.29 -12.57 -10.80
C LEU A 126 -6.70 -12.26 -10.26
N SER A 127 -7.14 -11.01 -10.30
CA SER A 127 -8.36 -10.56 -9.64
C SER A 127 -9.65 -11.29 -10.08
N PRO A 128 -9.87 -11.71 -11.34
CA PRO A 128 -11.05 -12.49 -11.70
C PRO A 128 -11.13 -13.81 -10.93
N PHE A 129 -9.99 -14.51 -10.84
CA PHE A 129 -9.90 -15.79 -10.13
C PHE A 129 -10.07 -15.60 -8.61
N LEU A 130 -9.45 -14.57 -8.04
CA LEU A 130 -9.60 -14.23 -6.63
C LEU A 130 -11.05 -13.87 -6.29
N ASN A 131 -11.72 -13.09 -7.15
CA ASN A 131 -13.13 -12.72 -6.94
C ASN A 131 -14.03 -13.95 -6.98
N GLU A 132 -13.88 -14.82 -7.98
CA GLU A 132 -14.67 -16.04 -8.10
C GLU A 132 -14.42 -16.98 -6.90
N PHE A 133 -13.16 -17.11 -6.48
CA PHE A 133 -12.79 -17.93 -5.34
C PHE A 133 -13.47 -17.47 -4.04
N VAL A 134 -13.36 -16.17 -3.70
CA VAL A 134 -13.91 -15.65 -2.44
C VAL A 134 -15.44 -15.59 -2.42
N GLU A 135 -16.09 -15.46 -3.58
CA GLU A 135 -17.56 -15.48 -3.68
C GLU A 135 -18.15 -16.87 -3.40
N LYS A 136 -17.35 -17.93 -3.59
CA LYS A 136 -17.74 -19.32 -3.27
C LYS A 136 -17.45 -19.70 -1.81
N LEU A 137 -16.68 -18.90 -1.07
CA LEU A 137 -16.35 -19.20 0.31
C LEU A 137 -17.46 -18.78 1.28
N GLU A 138 -17.70 -19.63 2.26
CA GLU A 138 -18.49 -19.24 3.41
C GLU A 138 -17.75 -18.15 4.21
N LYS A 139 -18.52 -17.24 4.82
CA LYS A 139 -17.98 -16.12 5.62
C LYS A 139 -16.94 -16.56 6.65
N GLU A 140 -17.20 -17.66 7.35
CA GLU A 140 -16.32 -18.13 8.41
C GLU A 140 -15.03 -18.72 7.85
N THR A 141 -15.10 -19.46 6.77
CA THR A 141 -13.93 -20.01 6.06
C THR A 141 -13.07 -18.86 5.50
N PHE A 142 -13.69 -17.85 4.90
CA PHE A 142 -12.95 -16.68 4.41
C PHE A 142 -12.29 -15.91 5.56
N ARG A 143 -13.00 -15.72 6.68
CA ARG A 143 -12.43 -15.08 7.88
C ARG A 143 -11.22 -15.86 8.41
N ARG A 144 -11.32 -17.18 8.54
CA ARG A 144 -10.20 -18.04 8.99
C ARG A 144 -9.00 -17.93 8.05
N MET A 145 -9.23 -17.96 6.75
CA MET A 145 -8.16 -17.77 5.76
C MET A 145 -7.45 -16.43 5.94
N LEU A 146 -8.18 -15.32 6.08
CA LEU A 146 -7.60 -13.99 6.32
C LEU A 146 -6.81 -13.93 7.61
N VAL A 147 -7.32 -14.53 8.70
CA VAL A 147 -6.61 -14.58 9.98
C VAL A 147 -5.30 -15.35 9.85
N LEU A 148 -5.31 -16.50 9.18
CA LEU A 148 -4.09 -17.29 8.94
C LEU A 148 -3.08 -16.50 8.10
N MET A 149 -3.53 -15.85 7.03
CA MET A 149 -2.65 -15.00 6.22
C MET A 149 -2.08 -13.84 7.04
N LEU A 150 -2.89 -13.16 7.86
CA LEU A 150 -2.43 -12.09 8.76
C LEU A 150 -1.42 -12.61 9.78
N VAL A 151 -1.63 -13.77 10.38
CA VAL A 151 -0.67 -14.37 11.34
C VAL A 151 0.65 -14.68 10.64
N ILE A 152 0.61 -15.35 9.50
CA ILE A 152 1.81 -15.84 8.81
C ILE A 152 2.59 -14.66 8.19
N PHE A 153 1.95 -13.83 7.37
CA PHE A 153 2.65 -12.82 6.57
C PHE A 153 2.81 -11.46 7.28
N SER A 154 2.02 -11.20 8.32
CA SER A 154 2.07 -9.93 9.03
C SER A 154 2.44 -10.07 10.50
N GLY A 155 1.87 -11.03 11.22
CA GLY A 155 2.14 -11.27 12.64
C GLY A 155 3.58 -11.69 12.89
N ILE A 156 4.05 -12.69 12.16
CA ILE A 156 5.44 -13.18 12.23
C ILE A 156 6.40 -12.03 11.88
N THR A 157 6.14 -11.29 10.83
CA THR A 157 6.95 -10.13 10.42
C THR A 157 7.00 -9.05 11.51
N THR A 158 5.84 -8.76 12.13
CA THR A 158 5.74 -7.69 13.13
C THR A 158 6.44 -8.03 14.44
N PHE A 159 6.25 -9.25 14.96
CA PHE A 159 6.66 -9.61 16.32
C PHE A 159 7.93 -10.47 16.37
N LEU A 160 8.16 -11.32 15.38
CA LEU A 160 9.33 -12.19 15.32
C LEU A 160 10.42 -11.66 14.40
N PHE A 161 10.15 -10.55 13.70
CA PHE A 161 11.08 -9.91 12.76
C PHE A 161 11.50 -10.79 11.57
N PHE A 162 10.75 -11.84 11.29
CA PHE A 162 10.93 -12.68 10.12
C PHE A 162 9.99 -12.25 9.02
N ASP A 163 10.51 -11.64 7.98
CA ASP A 163 9.74 -11.35 6.77
C ASP A 163 9.82 -12.55 5.82
N ILE A 164 8.76 -13.36 5.80
CA ILE A 164 8.70 -14.60 5.01
C ILE A 164 8.81 -14.29 3.51
N THR A 165 8.28 -13.17 3.06
CA THR A 165 8.33 -12.74 1.65
C THR A 165 9.61 -12.00 1.30
N GLN A 166 10.36 -11.53 2.28
CA GLN A 166 11.61 -10.78 2.16
C GLN A 166 11.50 -9.52 1.28
N ASP A 167 10.30 -8.96 1.18
CA ASP A 167 10.00 -7.79 0.34
C ASP A 167 9.52 -6.55 1.12
N GLY A 168 9.41 -6.66 2.44
CA GLY A 168 8.92 -5.58 3.30
C GLY A 168 7.47 -5.21 3.06
N GLY A 169 6.71 -6.12 2.45
CA GLY A 169 5.32 -5.90 2.05
C GLY A 169 5.15 -5.26 0.67
N LYS A 170 6.25 -5.06 -0.06
CA LYS A 170 6.27 -4.50 -1.42
C LYS A 170 6.15 -5.59 -2.49
N GLY A 171 5.30 -6.60 -2.24
CA GLY A 171 5.10 -7.75 -3.09
C GLY A 171 3.65 -8.15 -3.26
N ILE A 172 3.44 -9.12 -4.15
CA ILE A 172 2.12 -9.59 -4.54
C ILE A 172 1.36 -10.26 -3.39
N VAL A 173 2.05 -10.89 -2.44
CA VAL A 173 1.44 -11.56 -1.29
C VAL A 173 0.71 -10.56 -0.40
N ASN A 174 1.40 -9.48 -0.01
CA ASN A 174 0.80 -8.43 0.81
C ASN A 174 -0.32 -7.69 0.06
N MET A 175 -0.12 -7.38 -1.24
CA MET A 175 -1.18 -6.79 -2.05
C MET A 175 -2.41 -7.68 -2.15
N THR A 176 -2.23 -8.99 -2.31
CA THR A 176 -3.34 -9.95 -2.34
C THR A 176 -4.06 -10.00 -1.00
N LEU A 177 -3.33 -10.01 0.12
CA LEU A 177 -3.92 -9.97 1.46
C LEU A 177 -4.78 -8.72 1.66
N LEU A 178 -4.25 -7.54 1.35
CA LEU A 178 -4.99 -6.27 1.45
C LEU A 178 -6.23 -6.25 0.53
N TYR A 179 -6.08 -6.76 -0.69
CA TYR A 179 -7.19 -6.92 -1.62
C TYR A 179 -8.30 -7.81 -1.06
N LEU A 180 -7.93 -8.95 -0.50
CA LEU A 180 -8.87 -9.89 0.11
C LEU A 180 -9.55 -9.30 1.36
N ILE A 181 -8.84 -8.51 2.17
CA ILE A 181 -9.45 -7.76 3.28
C ILE A 181 -10.51 -6.79 2.74
N GLY A 182 -10.21 -6.04 1.68
CA GLY A 182 -11.17 -5.17 1.02
C GLY A 182 -12.40 -5.93 0.51
N ARG A 183 -12.21 -7.11 -0.13
CA ARG A 183 -13.30 -8.00 -0.56
C ARG A 183 -14.15 -8.48 0.60
N TYR A 184 -13.52 -8.90 1.71
CA TYR A 184 -14.24 -9.34 2.90
C TYR A 184 -15.12 -8.23 3.50
N ILE A 185 -14.60 -7.01 3.57
CA ILE A 185 -15.38 -5.85 4.04
C ILE A 185 -16.59 -5.63 3.13
N ARG A 186 -16.42 -5.69 1.80
CA ARG A 186 -17.51 -5.53 0.84
C ARG A 186 -18.58 -6.60 0.99
N LEU A 187 -18.18 -7.85 1.09
CA LEU A 187 -19.12 -8.97 1.10
C LEU A 187 -19.87 -9.12 2.43
N TYR A 188 -19.19 -8.85 3.55
CA TYR A 188 -19.73 -9.22 4.87
C TYR A 188 -19.85 -8.08 5.88
N GLN A 189 -19.28 -6.92 5.59
CA GLN A 189 -19.28 -5.79 6.52
C GLN A 189 -19.70 -4.46 5.87
N ASP A 190 -20.20 -4.49 4.65
CA ASP A 190 -20.55 -3.31 3.88
C ASP A 190 -21.55 -2.39 4.62
N LYS A 191 -22.60 -3.00 5.18
CA LYS A 191 -23.66 -2.29 5.91
C LYS A 191 -23.31 -1.99 7.38
N LYS A 192 -22.14 -2.42 7.86
CA LYS A 192 -21.76 -2.22 9.26
C LYS A 192 -21.18 -0.82 9.44
N VAL A 193 -21.85 -0.03 10.26
CA VAL A 193 -21.39 1.31 10.66
C VAL A 193 -20.52 1.19 11.91
N TYR A 194 -19.35 1.81 11.85
CA TYR A 194 -18.40 1.85 12.96
C TYR A 194 -18.38 3.23 13.61
N SER A 195 -18.17 3.27 14.92
CA SER A 195 -18.01 4.54 15.63
C SER A 195 -16.78 5.28 15.13
N ARG A 196 -16.98 6.47 14.53
CA ARG A 196 -15.90 7.32 14.03
C ARG A 196 -14.86 7.63 15.11
N LYS A 197 -15.33 7.94 16.32
CA LYS A 197 -14.46 8.22 17.48
C LYS A 197 -13.54 7.03 17.78
N LYS A 198 -14.08 5.81 17.79
CA LYS A 198 -13.28 4.59 18.03
C LYS A 198 -12.26 4.34 16.92
N LEU A 199 -12.63 4.55 15.65
CA LEU A 199 -11.71 4.38 14.51
C LEU A 199 -10.57 5.40 14.54
N ILE A 200 -10.88 6.67 14.82
CA ILE A 200 -9.87 7.72 14.95
C ILE A 200 -8.93 7.42 16.12
N THR A 201 -9.48 7.08 17.29
CA THR A 201 -8.66 6.73 18.46
C THR A 201 -7.76 5.53 18.17
N ALA A 202 -8.30 4.47 17.56
CA ALA A 202 -7.50 3.29 17.19
C ALA A 202 -6.37 3.66 16.21
N TYR A 203 -6.66 4.44 15.16
CA TYR A 203 -5.67 4.91 14.22
C TYR A 203 -4.55 5.70 14.91
N VAL A 204 -4.91 6.69 15.73
CA VAL A 204 -3.94 7.54 16.44
C VAL A 204 -3.07 6.72 17.39
N VAL A 205 -3.67 5.80 18.16
CA VAL A 205 -2.92 4.92 19.08
C VAL A 205 -1.95 4.02 18.29
N ILE A 206 -2.40 3.40 17.20
CA ILE A 206 -1.54 2.55 16.37
C ILE A 206 -0.36 3.36 15.83
N MET A 207 -0.61 4.55 15.28
CA MET A 207 0.46 5.41 14.75
C MET A 207 1.43 5.85 15.84
N ALA A 208 0.93 6.26 17.00
CA ALA A 208 1.78 6.64 18.14
C ALA A 208 2.68 5.49 18.61
N VAL A 209 2.15 4.27 18.69
CA VAL A 209 2.92 3.06 19.03
C VAL A 209 3.98 2.79 17.96
N CYS A 210 3.65 2.87 16.67
CA CYS A 210 4.62 2.67 15.59
C CYS A 210 5.75 3.70 15.63
N ILE A 211 5.40 4.98 15.81
CA ILE A 211 6.40 6.06 15.91
C ILE A 211 7.31 5.83 17.11
N ALA A 212 6.75 5.47 18.27
CA ALA A 212 7.53 5.18 19.47
C ALA A 212 8.49 3.99 19.27
N LEU A 213 8.02 2.90 18.65
CA LEU A 213 8.83 1.71 18.38
C LEU A 213 9.92 1.97 17.34
N ASN A 214 9.62 2.64 16.23
CA ASN A 214 10.63 3.03 15.24
C ASN A 214 11.61 4.05 15.81
N GLY A 215 11.14 4.99 16.65
CA GLY A 215 11.98 5.93 17.38
C GLY A 215 12.92 5.25 18.38
N ALA A 216 12.45 4.24 19.10
CA ALA A 216 13.30 3.43 19.99
C ALA A 216 14.39 2.70 19.20
N LEU A 217 14.06 2.13 18.03
CA LEU A 217 15.06 1.54 17.13
C LEU A 217 16.10 2.57 16.68
N TYR A 218 15.67 3.79 16.33
CA TYR A 218 16.58 4.87 15.97
C TYR A 218 17.53 5.23 17.09
N VAL A 219 17.03 5.37 18.32
CA VAL A 219 17.87 5.67 19.50
C VAL A 219 18.93 4.59 19.74
N VAL A 220 18.58 3.31 19.55
CA VAL A 220 19.50 2.17 19.77
C VAL A 220 20.48 2.00 18.61
N SER A 221 20.03 2.15 17.35
CA SER A 221 20.84 1.83 16.16
C SER A 221 21.56 3.02 15.53
N GLY A 222 21.15 4.25 15.87
CA GLY A 222 21.63 5.48 15.23
C GLY A 222 21.15 5.68 13.78
N THR A 223 20.33 4.76 13.24
CA THR A 223 19.85 4.79 11.86
C THR A 223 18.33 4.80 11.80
N VAL A 224 17.77 5.60 10.89
CA VAL A 224 16.32 5.62 10.67
C VAL A 224 15.88 4.28 10.12
N GLN A 225 14.90 3.67 10.79
CA GLN A 225 14.32 2.39 10.40
C GLN A 225 12.80 2.50 10.45
N ASN A 226 12.14 1.94 9.44
CA ASN A 226 10.68 1.89 9.33
C ASN A 226 10.10 0.49 9.63
N ARG A 227 10.78 -0.27 10.48
CA ARG A 227 10.51 -1.70 10.68
C ARG A 227 9.09 -2.01 11.10
N PHE A 228 8.52 -1.20 12.02
CA PHE A 228 7.16 -1.39 12.51
C PHE A 228 6.09 -0.74 11.63
N SER A 229 6.47 0.06 10.66
CA SER A 229 5.58 0.71 9.70
C SER A 229 5.71 0.20 8.26
N ARG A 230 6.39 -0.94 8.01
CA ARG A 230 6.42 -1.60 6.69
C ARG A 230 5.01 -1.99 6.25
N ASP A 231 4.80 -2.07 4.95
CA ASP A 231 3.47 -2.32 4.36
C ASP A 231 2.82 -3.63 4.81
N ASN A 232 3.61 -4.64 5.18
CA ASN A 232 3.15 -5.95 5.65
C ASN A 232 3.05 -6.09 7.19
N THR A 233 3.24 -5.02 7.96
CA THR A 233 3.08 -5.11 9.43
C THR A 233 1.61 -5.04 9.83
N LEU A 234 1.25 -5.73 10.92
CA LEU A 234 -0.09 -5.67 11.49
C LEU A 234 -0.51 -4.23 11.83
N PHE A 235 0.43 -3.40 12.27
CA PHE A 235 0.17 -2.00 12.59
C PHE A 235 -0.27 -1.21 11.35
N THR A 236 0.48 -1.30 10.25
CA THR A 236 0.17 -0.59 9.00
C THR A 236 -1.13 -1.09 8.40
N ILE A 237 -1.35 -2.41 8.37
CA ILE A 237 -2.60 -2.99 7.88
C ILE A 237 -3.78 -2.53 8.74
N ALA A 238 -3.69 -2.61 10.08
CA ALA A 238 -4.77 -2.20 10.98
C ALA A 238 -5.08 -0.70 10.85
N ALA A 239 -4.05 0.15 10.79
CA ALA A 239 -4.22 1.59 10.59
C ALA A 239 -4.92 1.90 9.25
N SER A 240 -4.50 1.22 8.18
CA SER A 240 -5.09 1.38 6.85
C SER A 240 -6.56 0.94 6.82
N VAL A 241 -6.90 -0.15 7.53
CA VAL A 241 -8.29 -0.60 7.69
C VAL A 241 -9.10 0.43 8.51
N CYS A 242 -8.54 1.01 9.58
CA CYS A 242 -9.20 2.07 10.35
C CYS A 242 -9.53 3.28 9.46
N LEU A 243 -8.56 3.76 8.67
CA LEU A 243 -8.79 4.85 7.73
C LEU A 243 -9.83 4.48 6.67
N PHE A 244 -9.72 3.30 6.06
CA PHE A 244 -10.68 2.84 5.07
C PHE A 244 -12.11 2.83 5.64
N LEU A 245 -12.32 2.26 6.83
CA LEU A 245 -13.64 2.20 7.47
C LEU A 245 -14.15 3.58 7.89
N LEU A 246 -13.26 4.51 8.25
CA LEU A 246 -13.62 5.88 8.59
C LEU A 246 -14.19 6.64 7.37
N PHE A 247 -13.58 6.44 6.21
CA PHE A 247 -13.95 7.15 4.98
C PHE A 247 -15.03 6.43 4.17
N LYS A 248 -15.21 5.11 4.35
CA LYS A 248 -16.24 4.31 3.65
C LYS A 248 -17.65 4.86 3.84
N ASP A 249 -17.95 5.36 5.02
CA ASP A 249 -19.28 5.86 5.37
C ASP A 249 -19.36 7.40 5.37
N LEU A 250 -18.40 8.05 4.68
CA LEU A 250 -18.34 9.50 4.56
C LEU A 250 -18.94 9.92 3.22
N HIS A 251 -20.10 10.55 3.24
CA HIS A 251 -20.80 11.07 2.07
C HIS A 251 -20.85 12.60 2.13
N PHE A 252 -20.56 13.24 1.00
CA PHE A 252 -20.62 14.70 0.81
C PHE A 252 -21.61 15.04 -0.28
#